data_a7cc323fbd5dd0555cbb3af09d1ccb30
#
_entry.id   a7cc323fbd5dd0555cbb3af09d1ccb30
#
_cell.length_a   1.000
_cell.length_b   1.000
_cell.length_c   1.000
_cell.angle_alpha   90.00
_cell.angle_beta   90.00
_cell.angle_gamma   90.00
#
_symmetry.space_group_name_H-M   'P 1'
#
loop_
_entity.id
_entity.type
_entity.pdbx_description
1 polymer ?
#
loop_
_entity_poly.entity_id
_entity_poly.type
_entity_poly.pdbx_seq_one_letter_code
_entity_poly.pdbx_strand_id
1 'polypeptide(L)'
;MENASGFVQKPGMCWIRYNMANFKTAYIEKHRPAIQKELGLKNIMQVPKMTKITINMGLGEALQNSKLIEAGVEQLRIIAGQQPIITKAKKSVSNFKLREGVPIGVKVTLRGDRMYEFYERLVCFS
;
A
#
# COMPACT_ATOMS: atom_id res chain seq x y z
N MET A 1 -39.65 18.14 21.55
CA MET A 1 -38.22 18.11 21.87
C MET A 1 -37.50 17.50 20.67
N GLU A 2 -37.06 18.41 19.82
CA GLU A 2 -36.59 18.11 18.47
C GLU A 2 -35.08 17.98 18.44
N ASN A 3 -34.60 16.88 17.97
CA ASN A 3 -33.20 16.73 17.58
C ASN A 3 -33.09 16.86 16.06
N ALA A 4 -33.04 18.11 15.63
CA ALA A 4 -32.67 18.45 14.27
C ALA A 4 -31.16 18.47 14.11
N SER A 5 -30.57 17.36 13.70
CA SER A 5 -29.27 17.36 13.05
C SER A 5 -29.46 17.07 11.56
N GLY A 6 -29.93 18.11 10.86
CA GLY A 6 -29.95 18.15 9.42
C GLY A 6 -28.54 18.20 8.86
N PHE A 7 -27.94 17.04 8.61
CA PHE A 7 -26.68 16.95 7.90
C PHE A 7 -26.98 16.96 6.40
N VAL A 8 -26.84 18.15 5.81
CA VAL A 8 -26.96 18.36 4.37
C VAL A 8 -25.78 17.66 3.69
N GLN A 9 -26.08 16.53 3.03
CA GLN A 9 -25.15 15.82 2.16
C GLN A 9 -24.83 16.65 0.92
N LYS A 10 -23.61 17.11 0.81
CA LYS A 10 -23.10 17.67 -0.45
C LYS A 10 -22.67 16.51 -1.37
N PRO A 11 -23.23 16.41 -2.59
CA PRO A 11 -22.78 15.42 -3.58
C PRO A 11 -21.37 15.79 -4.05
N GLY A 12 -20.42 14.87 -3.96
CA GLY A 12 -19.06 15.04 -4.46
C GLY A 12 -17.92 14.96 -3.43
N MET A 13 -18.22 14.74 -2.17
CA MET A 13 -17.19 14.52 -1.15
C MET A 13 -17.00 13.03 -0.92
N CYS A 14 -15.79 12.56 -1.24
CA CYS A 14 -15.36 11.18 -1.00
C CYS A 14 -15.70 10.77 0.45
N TRP A 15 -16.63 9.84 0.62
CA TRP A 15 -17.15 9.32 1.89
C TRP A 15 -16.08 8.73 2.81
N ILE A 16 -14.87 8.58 2.30
CA ILE A 16 -13.76 7.89 2.93
C ILE A 16 -13.01 8.78 3.93
N ARG A 17 -13.22 10.10 3.90
CA ARG A 17 -12.52 11.04 4.79
C ARG A 17 -12.94 10.96 6.27
N TYR A 18 -14.10 10.34 6.57
CA TYR A 18 -14.63 10.32 7.94
C TYR A 18 -14.30 9.04 8.72
N ASN A 19 -13.75 8.01 8.08
CA ASN A 19 -13.49 6.71 8.71
C ASN A 19 -12.09 6.16 8.38
N MET A 20 -11.05 6.98 8.46
CA MET A 20 -9.68 6.56 8.16
C MET A 20 -9.12 5.43 9.05
N ALA A 21 -9.81 5.05 10.11
CA ALA A 21 -9.40 3.95 10.99
C ALA A 21 -10.12 2.62 10.70
N ASN A 22 -11.00 2.53 9.70
CA ASN A 22 -12.03 1.49 9.68
C ASN A 22 -11.94 0.44 8.55
N PHE A 23 -10.99 0.53 7.60
CA PHE A 23 -10.95 -0.50 6.56
C PHE A 23 -10.61 -1.89 7.13
N LYS A 24 -9.77 -1.94 8.14
CA LYS A 24 -9.45 -3.18 8.87
C LYS A 24 -10.65 -3.72 9.63
N THR A 25 -11.38 -2.86 10.34
CA THR A 25 -12.59 -3.24 11.07
C THR A 25 -13.71 -3.62 10.12
N ALA A 26 -13.94 -2.87 9.05
CA ALA A 26 -14.90 -3.19 8.01
C ALA A 26 -14.60 -4.54 7.34
N TYR A 27 -13.34 -4.85 7.11
CA TYR A 27 -12.93 -6.15 6.60
C TYR A 27 -13.32 -7.28 7.56
N ILE A 28 -13.04 -7.13 8.85
CA ILE A 28 -13.31 -8.15 9.87
C ILE A 28 -14.81 -8.35 10.08
N GLU A 29 -15.58 -7.26 10.15
CA GLU A 29 -17.00 -7.29 10.50
C GLU A 29 -17.91 -7.61 9.32
N LYS A 30 -17.64 -7.01 8.14
CA LYS A 30 -18.53 -7.08 6.97
C LYS A 30 -18.01 -8.04 5.92
N HIS A 31 -16.77 -7.86 5.46
CA HIS A 31 -16.27 -8.58 4.29
C HIS A 31 -15.90 -10.03 4.58
N ARG A 32 -15.30 -10.30 5.73
CA ARG A 32 -14.89 -11.65 6.11
C ARG A 32 -16.05 -12.66 6.17
N PRO A 33 -17.17 -12.37 6.85
CA PRO A 33 -18.32 -13.29 6.85
C PRO A 33 -19.02 -13.39 5.48
N ALA A 34 -19.03 -12.31 4.69
CA ALA A 34 -19.58 -12.34 3.33
C ALA A 34 -18.77 -13.29 2.43
N ILE A 35 -17.45 -13.13 2.40
CA ILE A 35 -16.55 -14.00 1.61
C ILE A 35 -16.65 -15.46 2.08
N GLN A 36 -16.77 -15.71 3.38
CA GLN A 36 -16.94 -17.05 3.91
C GLN A 36 -18.20 -17.72 3.37
N LYS A 37 -19.31 -17.00 3.28
CA LYS A 37 -20.58 -17.51 2.73
C LYS A 37 -20.50 -17.74 1.23
N GLU A 38 -19.93 -16.80 0.48
CA GLU A 38 -19.78 -16.89 -0.97
C GLU A 38 -18.90 -18.08 -1.40
N LEU A 39 -17.80 -18.29 -0.69
CA LEU A 39 -16.86 -19.38 -0.96
C LEU A 39 -17.24 -20.70 -0.28
N GLY A 40 -18.29 -20.74 0.53
CA GLY A 40 -18.75 -21.95 1.24
C GLY A 40 -17.71 -22.54 2.21
N LEU A 41 -16.87 -21.68 2.78
CA LEU A 41 -15.77 -22.13 3.65
C LEU A 41 -16.26 -22.53 5.03
N LYS A 42 -15.88 -23.74 5.47
CA LYS A 42 -16.23 -24.25 6.81
C LYS A 42 -15.52 -23.51 7.94
N ASN A 43 -14.28 -23.09 7.69
CA ASN A 43 -13.45 -22.45 8.71
C ASN A 43 -13.19 -20.97 8.36
N ILE A 44 -13.45 -20.09 9.32
CA ILE A 44 -13.21 -18.65 9.17
C ILE A 44 -11.73 -18.30 8.93
N MET A 45 -10.80 -19.15 9.32
CA MET A 45 -9.37 -18.97 9.10
C MET A 45 -8.93 -19.25 7.66
N GLN A 46 -9.78 -19.90 6.85
CA GLN A 46 -9.54 -20.14 5.42
C GLN A 46 -9.85 -18.91 4.56
N VAL A 47 -10.54 -17.91 5.12
CA VAL A 47 -10.88 -16.69 4.39
C VAL A 47 -9.61 -15.93 4.03
N PRO A 48 -9.41 -15.57 2.75
CA PRO A 48 -8.23 -14.83 2.29
C PRO A 48 -8.14 -13.48 2.98
N LYS A 49 -6.93 -13.11 3.41
CA LYS A 49 -6.65 -11.81 4.03
C LYS A 49 -5.38 -11.20 3.45
N MET A 50 -5.33 -9.87 3.39
CA MET A 50 -4.09 -9.19 3.04
C MET A 50 -3.05 -9.34 4.15
N THR A 51 -1.87 -9.81 3.80
CA THR A 51 -0.76 -10.00 4.74
C THR A 51 0.28 -8.90 4.66
N LYS A 52 0.55 -8.40 3.46
CA LYS A 52 1.51 -7.34 3.18
C LYS A 52 1.22 -6.66 1.85
N ILE A 53 1.59 -5.39 1.74
CA ILE A 53 1.69 -4.65 0.48
C ILE A 53 3.15 -4.30 0.27
N THR A 54 3.68 -4.60 -0.90
CA THR A 54 5.04 -4.24 -1.27
C THR A 54 4.99 -3.25 -2.41
N ILE A 55 5.56 -2.06 -2.19
CA ILE A 55 5.73 -1.04 -3.21
C ILE A 55 7.18 -1.13 -3.68
N ASN A 56 7.40 -1.17 -4.98
CA ASN A 56 8.71 -1.22 -5.58
C ASN A 56 8.86 -0.14 -6.66
N MET A 57 9.99 0.54 -6.66
CA MET A 57 10.38 1.51 -7.66
C MET A 57 11.69 1.04 -8.28
N GLY A 58 11.66 0.67 -9.57
CA GLY A 58 12.84 0.32 -10.35
C GLY A 58 13.47 1.59 -10.92
N LEU A 59 14.75 1.82 -10.61
CA LEU A 59 15.52 2.98 -11.04
C LEU A 59 16.70 2.52 -11.90
N GLY A 60 16.42 2.06 -13.12
CA GLY A 60 17.45 1.60 -14.05
C GLY A 60 18.48 2.67 -14.40
N GLU A 61 18.06 3.93 -14.51
CA GLU A 61 18.93 5.09 -14.80
C GLU A 61 19.87 5.44 -13.63
N ALA A 62 19.62 4.89 -12.46
CA ALA A 62 20.48 5.07 -11.29
C ALA A 62 21.90 4.48 -11.45
N LEU A 63 22.11 3.64 -12.48
CA LEU A 63 23.44 3.17 -12.88
C LEU A 63 24.34 4.30 -13.32
N GLN A 64 23.78 5.36 -13.90
CA GLN A 64 24.51 6.53 -14.36
C GLN A 64 24.49 7.67 -13.33
N ASN A 65 23.42 7.77 -12.56
CA ASN A 65 23.21 8.85 -11.61
C ASN A 65 22.69 8.35 -10.26
N SER A 66 23.59 8.21 -9.29
CA SER A 66 23.26 7.73 -7.93
C SER A 66 22.28 8.63 -7.17
N LYS A 67 22.19 9.92 -7.50
CA LYS A 67 21.26 10.87 -6.88
C LYS A 67 19.78 10.49 -7.12
N LEU A 68 19.49 9.76 -8.21
CA LEU A 68 18.13 9.27 -8.47
C LEU A 68 17.65 8.27 -7.42
N ILE A 69 18.56 7.52 -6.80
CA ILE A 69 18.19 6.59 -5.73
C ILE A 69 17.79 7.35 -4.48
N GLU A 70 18.52 8.40 -4.13
CA GLU A 70 18.19 9.23 -2.96
C GLU A 70 16.83 9.92 -3.15
N ALA A 71 16.59 10.47 -4.35
CA ALA A 71 15.29 11.04 -4.69
C ALA A 71 14.16 10.00 -4.62
N GLY A 72 14.39 8.78 -5.13
CA GLY A 72 13.42 7.68 -5.07
C GLY A 72 13.14 7.22 -3.63
N VAL A 73 14.16 7.19 -2.78
CA VAL A 73 14.01 6.89 -1.35
C VAL A 73 13.11 7.94 -0.68
N GLU A 74 13.36 9.22 -0.93
CA GLU A 74 12.58 10.29 -0.33
C GLU A 74 11.11 10.27 -0.82
N GLN A 75 10.88 10.09 -2.10
CA GLN A 75 9.54 9.96 -2.65
C GLN A 75 8.76 8.79 -2.04
N LEU A 76 9.36 7.60 -1.99
CA LEU A 76 8.72 6.44 -1.35
C LEU A 76 8.52 6.61 0.14
N ARG A 77 9.42 7.31 0.83
CA ARG A 77 9.27 7.63 2.25
C ARG A 77 8.04 8.49 2.51
N ILE A 78 7.81 9.51 1.69
CA ILE A 78 6.64 10.40 1.78
C ILE A 78 5.34 9.61 1.51
N ILE A 79 5.33 8.78 0.47
CA ILE A 79 4.15 8.00 0.06
C ILE A 79 3.80 6.93 1.09
N ALA A 80 4.79 6.16 1.53
CA ALA A 80 4.59 5.01 2.40
C ALA A 80 4.56 5.35 3.90
N GLY A 81 5.10 6.50 4.29
CA GLY A 81 5.27 6.88 5.70
C GLY A 81 6.27 5.99 6.46
N GLN A 82 7.10 5.23 5.73
CA GLN A 82 8.06 4.28 6.27
C GLN A 82 9.36 4.35 5.48
N GLN A 83 10.50 4.14 6.15
CA GLN A 83 11.81 4.12 5.52
C GLN A 83 11.90 2.99 4.49
N PRO A 84 12.17 3.31 3.20
CA PRO A 84 12.37 2.30 2.17
C PRO A 84 13.74 1.62 2.28
N ILE A 85 13.86 0.46 1.63
CA ILE A 85 15.10 -0.29 1.53
C ILE A 85 15.62 -0.21 0.10
N ILE A 86 16.89 0.12 -0.06
CA ILE A 86 17.56 0.13 -1.37
C ILE A 86 17.80 -1.32 -1.81
N THR A 87 17.38 -1.64 -3.01
CA THR A 87 17.56 -2.97 -3.61
C THR A 87 18.80 -2.99 -4.49
N LYS A 88 19.67 -3.96 -4.25
CA LYS A 88 20.91 -4.17 -5.00
C LYS A 88 20.76 -5.32 -5.98
N ALA A 89 21.51 -5.24 -7.09
CA ALA A 89 21.58 -6.31 -8.08
C ALA A 89 22.15 -7.58 -7.47
N LYS A 90 21.51 -8.72 -7.72
CA LYS A 90 21.97 -10.06 -7.26
C LYS A 90 22.94 -10.72 -8.24
N LYS A 91 22.89 -10.37 -9.52
CA LYS A 91 23.71 -10.95 -10.58
C LYS A 91 24.22 -9.85 -11.51
N SER A 92 25.41 -10.04 -12.05
CA SER A 92 25.95 -9.19 -13.10
C SER A 92 25.31 -9.53 -14.45
N VAL A 93 24.89 -8.54 -15.21
CA VAL A 93 24.33 -8.69 -16.55
C VAL A 93 25.03 -7.71 -17.48
N SER A 94 25.84 -8.25 -18.42
CA SER A 94 26.67 -7.46 -19.34
C SER A 94 25.85 -6.56 -20.28
N ASN A 95 24.71 -7.04 -20.78
CA ASN A 95 23.83 -6.28 -21.68
C ASN A 95 23.34 -4.96 -21.07
N PHE A 96 23.14 -4.93 -19.76
CA PHE A 96 22.71 -3.74 -19.03
C PHE A 96 23.86 -2.99 -18.34
N LYS A 97 25.11 -3.40 -18.57
CA LYS A 97 26.31 -2.87 -17.89
C LYS A 97 26.14 -2.90 -16.36
N LEU A 98 25.39 -3.88 -15.86
CA LEU A 98 25.04 -4.04 -14.46
C LEU A 98 26.03 -4.97 -13.77
N ARG A 99 26.63 -4.51 -12.67
CA ARG A 99 27.48 -5.32 -11.79
C ARG A 99 26.71 -5.76 -10.56
N GLU A 100 27.06 -6.89 -10.00
CA GLU A 100 26.54 -7.36 -8.72
C GLU A 100 26.81 -6.33 -7.62
N GLY A 101 25.83 -6.15 -6.73
CA GLY A 101 25.90 -5.20 -5.61
C GLY A 101 25.53 -3.75 -5.93
N VAL A 102 25.39 -3.40 -7.20
CA VAL A 102 24.97 -2.05 -7.58
C VAL A 102 23.51 -1.80 -7.21
N PRO A 103 23.18 -0.65 -6.60
CA PRO A 103 21.80 -0.30 -6.27
C PRO A 103 21.01 0.03 -7.56
N ILE A 104 19.85 -0.63 -7.73
CA ILE A 104 19.01 -0.51 -8.94
C ILE A 104 17.56 -0.14 -8.67
N GLY A 105 17.19 -0.02 -7.42
CA GLY A 105 15.83 0.30 -7.07
C GLY A 105 15.62 0.47 -5.57
N VAL A 106 14.39 0.81 -5.25
CA VAL A 106 13.96 1.06 -3.87
C VAL A 106 12.67 0.29 -3.63
N LYS A 107 12.51 -0.34 -2.47
CA LYS A 107 11.29 -1.02 -2.08
C LYS A 107 10.88 -0.71 -0.66
N VAL A 108 9.59 -0.78 -0.40
CA VAL A 108 9.02 -0.71 0.94
C VAL A 108 7.99 -1.81 1.11
N THR A 109 7.92 -2.41 2.28
CA THR A 109 6.94 -3.44 2.63
C THR A 109 6.09 -2.94 3.79
N LEU A 110 4.80 -2.79 3.55
CA LEU A 110 3.82 -2.35 4.53
C LEU A 110 3.08 -3.55 5.11
N ARG A 111 2.83 -3.54 6.42
CA ARG A 111 2.11 -4.57 7.15
C ARG A 111 1.20 -3.94 8.21
N GLY A 112 0.18 -4.71 8.64
CA GLY A 112 -0.73 -4.31 9.71
C GLY A 112 -1.53 -3.04 9.37
N ASP A 113 -1.64 -2.12 10.31
CA ASP A 113 -2.50 -0.95 10.18
C ASP A 113 -2.01 0.01 9.07
N ARG A 114 -0.70 0.22 8.96
CA ARG A 114 -0.11 1.04 7.87
C ARG A 114 -0.43 0.50 6.47
N MET A 115 -0.55 -0.82 6.33
CA MET A 115 -0.95 -1.45 5.08
C MET A 115 -2.38 -1.08 4.70
N TYR A 116 -3.31 -1.14 5.67
CA TYR A 116 -4.70 -0.78 5.43
C TYR A 116 -4.89 0.71 5.17
N GLU A 117 -4.19 1.58 5.89
CA GLU A 117 -4.18 3.03 5.65
C GLU A 117 -3.66 3.38 4.25
N PHE A 118 -2.59 2.73 3.82
CA PHE A 118 -2.06 2.91 2.47
C PHE A 118 -3.05 2.43 1.41
N TYR A 119 -3.66 1.27 1.62
CA TYR A 119 -4.66 0.70 0.71
C TYR A 119 -5.88 1.62 0.59
N GLU A 120 -6.37 2.14 1.70
CA GLU A 120 -7.49 3.08 1.73
C GLU A 120 -7.18 4.36 0.95
N ARG A 121 -6.01 4.95 1.17
CA ARG A 121 -5.56 6.10 0.38
C ARG A 121 -5.48 5.79 -1.11
N LEU A 122 -4.94 4.65 -1.48
CA LEU A 122 -4.83 4.22 -2.87
C LEU A 122 -6.20 4.15 -3.55
N VAL A 123 -7.18 3.53 -2.88
CA VAL A 123 -8.55 3.40 -3.40
C VAL A 123 -9.26 4.76 -3.48
N CYS A 124 -8.98 5.68 -2.55
CA CYS A 124 -9.59 7.01 -2.59
C CYS A 124 -9.06 7.91 -3.72
N PHE A 125 -7.82 7.72 -4.13
CA PHE A 125 -7.17 8.56 -5.15
C PHE A 125 -7.17 7.92 -6.54
N SER A 126 -7.61 6.67 -6.66
CA SER A 126 -7.78 5.95 -7.93
C SER A 126 -9.15 6.23 -8.52
#